data_1397f1d4b77fbf010de9ce49a2ed9482
#
_entry.id   1397f1d4b77fbf010de9ce49a2ed9482
#
_cell.length_a   1.000
_cell.length_b   1.000
_cell.length_c   1.000
_cell.angle_alpha   90.00
_cell.angle_beta   90.00
_cell.angle_gamma   90.00
#
_symmetry.space_group_name_H-M   'P 1'
#
loop_
_entity.id
_entity.type
_entity.pdbx_description
1 polymer ?
#
loop_
_entity_poly.entity_id
_entity_poly.type
_entity_poly.pdbx_seq_one_letter_code
_entity_poly.pdbx_strand_id
1 'polypeptide(L)'
;CALPISGFHHLDGVQAVAYARLRKMDSDYARTERQRKIIELAFDKAKKADYAALNNILMTVLPQVSNNLDFADLTNIALSITKYHIGETMGFPSARGEANMGSKGACVIPQTLESNVSELHTFLFGDEAYTPTDTVKQISAKIASDTGMYSQGKSIGHVSTEGYLPNDSSSSNSSGSKNTETTAA
;
A
#
# COMPACT_ATOMS: atom_id res chain seq x y z
N CYS A 1 -18.92 18.97 -3.25
CA CYS A 1 -17.91 18.72 -2.20
C CYS A 1 -16.67 19.50 -2.58
N ALA A 2 -16.34 20.55 -1.82
CA ALA A 2 -15.04 21.19 -1.97
C ALA A 2 -13.97 20.21 -1.50
N LEU A 3 -13.00 19.90 -2.36
CA LEU A 3 -11.82 19.14 -1.97
C LEU A 3 -11.01 20.01 -1.01
N PRO A 4 -10.45 19.43 0.07
CA PRO A 4 -9.59 20.17 0.95
C PRO A 4 -8.39 20.71 0.14
N ILE A 5 -8.10 21.98 0.33
CA ILE A 5 -6.87 22.61 -0.18
C ILE A 5 -5.70 21.84 0.42
N SER A 6 -4.58 21.67 -0.32
CA SER A 6 -3.41 20.94 0.16
C SER A 6 -2.94 21.42 1.53
N GLY A 7 -2.50 20.50 2.41
CA GLY A 7 -2.05 20.80 3.75
C GLY A 7 -2.66 19.91 4.84
N PHE A 8 -2.34 20.22 6.08
CA PHE A 8 -2.89 19.52 7.24
C PHE A 8 -4.29 20.05 7.58
N HIS A 9 -5.28 19.18 7.55
CA HIS A 9 -6.65 19.48 7.87
C HIS A 9 -7.17 18.57 8.97
N HIS A 10 -8.00 19.13 9.86
CA HIS A 10 -8.74 18.30 10.79
C HIS A 10 -9.93 17.69 10.06
N LEU A 11 -9.98 16.36 10.04
CA LEU A 11 -11.08 15.60 9.43
C LEU A 11 -11.93 14.96 10.54
N ASP A 12 -13.24 15.00 10.38
CA ASP A 12 -14.13 14.14 11.16
C ASP A 12 -14.09 12.68 10.63
N GLY A 13 -14.74 11.75 11.32
CA GLY A 13 -14.72 10.34 10.96
C GLY A 13 -15.28 10.05 9.56
N VAL A 14 -16.32 10.76 9.14
CA VAL A 14 -16.93 10.62 7.81
C VAL A 14 -15.98 11.12 6.73
N GLN A 15 -15.37 12.27 6.96
CA GLN A 15 -14.40 12.87 6.05
C GLN A 15 -13.14 12.01 5.92
N ALA A 16 -12.65 11.44 7.03
CA ALA A 16 -11.49 10.54 7.02
C ALA A 16 -11.76 9.27 6.18
N VAL A 17 -12.94 8.67 6.35
CA VAL A 17 -13.35 7.52 5.53
C VAL A 17 -13.53 7.93 4.06
N ALA A 18 -14.13 9.09 3.79
CA ALA A 18 -14.28 9.58 2.43
C ALA A 18 -12.92 9.81 1.75
N TYR A 19 -11.95 10.41 2.46
CA TYR A 19 -10.59 10.59 1.99
C TYR A 19 -9.89 9.25 1.67
N ALA A 20 -10.01 8.26 2.55
CA ALA A 20 -9.44 6.92 2.34
C ALA A 20 -10.07 6.19 1.13
N ARG A 21 -11.29 6.56 0.73
CA ARG A 21 -12.04 5.93 -0.37
C ARG A 21 -11.93 6.66 -1.71
N LEU A 22 -11.26 7.79 -1.80
CA LEU A 22 -11.08 8.52 -3.06
C LEU A 22 -10.41 7.62 -4.11
N ARG A 23 -11.01 7.55 -5.32
CA ARG A 23 -10.52 6.73 -6.43
C ARG A 23 -10.32 7.50 -7.74
N LYS A 24 -10.99 8.62 -7.91
CA LYS A 24 -11.07 9.30 -9.21
C LYS A 24 -9.90 10.25 -9.49
N MET A 25 -9.01 10.44 -8.53
CA MET A 25 -7.97 11.47 -8.62
C MET A 25 -6.58 10.89 -8.89
N ASP A 26 -6.39 9.58 -8.66
CA ASP A 26 -5.08 8.95 -8.73
C ASP A 26 -5.16 7.41 -8.79
N SER A 27 -4.02 6.74 -8.74
CA SER A 27 -3.91 5.29 -8.80
C SER A 27 -4.49 4.58 -7.57
N ASP A 28 -4.79 3.29 -7.71
CA ASP A 28 -5.17 2.42 -6.59
C ASP A 28 -4.09 2.34 -5.51
N TYR A 29 -2.83 2.59 -5.87
CA TYR A 29 -1.70 2.61 -4.94
C TYR A 29 -1.76 3.82 -4.02
N ALA A 30 -2.02 5.01 -4.57
CA ALA A 30 -2.21 6.22 -3.78
C ALA A 30 -3.42 6.10 -2.84
N ARG A 31 -4.49 5.41 -3.25
CA ARG A 31 -5.59 5.05 -2.36
C ARG A 31 -5.12 4.20 -1.17
N THR A 32 -4.30 3.19 -1.42
CA THR A 32 -3.77 2.31 -0.37
C THR A 32 -2.87 3.09 0.59
N GLU A 33 -2.07 4.04 0.10
CA GLU A 33 -1.28 4.93 0.94
C GLU A 33 -2.16 5.80 1.85
N ARG A 34 -3.22 6.40 1.30
CA ARG A 34 -4.19 7.16 2.11
C ARG A 34 -4.83 6.31 3.19
N GLN A 35 -5.19 5.06 2.88
CA GLN A 35 -5.74 4.13 3.87
C GLN A 35 -4.73 3.84 4.99
N ARG A 36 -3.47 3.56 4.65
CA ARG A 36 -2.39 3.39 5.64
C ARG A 36 -2.25 4.62 6.52
N LYS A 37 -2.21 5.80 5.91
CA LYS A 37 -2.09 7.08 6.64
C LYS A 37 -3.23 7.31 7.63
N ILE A 38 -4.47 7.01 7.22
CA ILE A 38 -5.61 7.11 8.13
C ILE A 38 -5.52 6.11 9.29
N ILE A 39 -5.06 4.88 9.03
CA ILE A 39 -4.84 3.87 10.08
C ILE A 39 -3.78 4.34 11.07
N GLU A 40 -2.63 4.85 10.60
CA GLU A 40 -1.57 5.40 11.45
C GLU A 40 -2.11 6.53 12.37
N LEU A 41 -2.77 7.51 11.77
CA LEU A 41 -3.32 8.65 12.51
C LEU A 41 -4.42 8.24 13.50
N ALA A 42 -5.26 7.26 13.14
CA ALA A 42 -6.28 6.72 14.03
C ALA A 42 -5.64 5.96 15.20
N PHE A 43 -4.58 5.18 14.94
CA PHE A 43 -3.84 4.48 15.96
C PHE A 43 -3.15 5.44 16.94
N ASP A 44 -2.48 6.46 16.43
CA ASP A 44 -1.85 7.49 17.25
C ASP A 44 -2.85 8.28 18.10
N LYS A 45 -4.06 8.51 17.56
CA LYS A 45 -5.16 9.13 18.29
C LYS A 45 -5.68 8.19 19.38
N ALA A 46 -5.82 6.90 19.09
CA ALA A 46 -6.25 5.90 20.06
C ALA A 46 -5.26 5.77 21.22
N LYS A 47 -3.96 5.83 20.96
CA LYS A 47 -2.91 5.82 22.02
C LYS A 47 -3.00 6.99 22.99
N LYS A 48 -3.58 8.11 22.57
CA LYS A 48 -3.77 9.32 23.40
C LYS A 48 -5.14 9.39 24.05
N ALA A 49 -6.04 8.46 23.70
CA ALA A 49 -7.39 8.41 24.24
C ALA A 49 -7.38 7.88 25.68
N ASP A 50 -8.34 8.32 26.48
CA ASP A 50 -8.58 7.79 27.79
C ASP A 50 -9.26 6.41 27.74
N TYR A 51 -9.30 5.73 28.88
CA TYR A 51 -9.90 4.40 28.97
C TYR A 51 -11.39 4.39 28.58
N ALA A 52 -12.12 5.42 28.92
CA ALA A 52 -13.57 5.50 28.63
C ALA A 52 -13.78 5.59 27.11
N ALA A 53 -12.99 6.40 26.42
CA ALA A 53 -13.05 6.51 24.96
C ALA A 53 -12.65 5.21 24.28
N LEU A 54 -11.58 4.54 24.74
CA LEU A 54 -11.15 3.24 24.21
C LEU A 54 -12.22 2.17 24.42
N ASN A 55 -12.84 2.11 25.59
CA ASN A 55 -13.92 1.16 25.87
C ASN A 55 -15.14 1.44 24.97
N ASN A 56 -15.52 2.69 24.75
CA ASN A 56 -16.61 3.05 23.85
C ASN A 56 -16.33 2.65 22.41
N ILE A 57 -15.09 2.85 21.93
CA ILE A 57 -14.66 2.39 20.60
C ILE A 57 -14.80 0.87 20.51
N LEU A 58 -14.30 0.15 21.51
CA LEU A 58 -14.34 -1.31 21.55
C LEU A 58 -15.78 -1.82 21.49
N MET A 59 -16.66 -1.30 22.35
CA MET A 59 -18.07 -1.71 22.41
C MET A 59 -18.85 -1.36 21.15
N THR A 60 -18.45 -0.31 20.42
CA THR A 60 -19.10 0.10 19.18
C THR A 60 -18.63 -0.72 17.97
N VAL A 61 -17.33 -1.04 17.92
CA VAL A 61 -16.72 -1.66 16.74
C VAL A 61 -16.83 -3.18 16.79
N LEU A 62 -16.62 -3.80 17.97
CA LEU A 62 -16.61 -5.26 18.12
C LEU A 62 -17.83 -5.97 17.54
N PRO A 63 -19.06 -5.51 17.75
CA PRO A 63 -20.24 -6.19 17.21
C PRO A 63 -20.29 -6.18 15.68
N GLN A 64 -19.47 -5.33 15.03
CA GLN A 64 -19.46 -5.16 13.57
C GLN A 64 -18.30 -5.91 12.89
N VAL A 65 -17.41 -6.53 13.68
CA VAL A 65 -16.21 -7.22 13.18
C VAL A 65 -16.25 -8.69 13.59
N SER A 66 -16.22 -9.58 12.63
CA SER A 66 -16.01 -11.01 12.89
C SER A 66 -14.53 -11.28 13.11
N ASN A 67 -14.20 -11.82 14.29
CA ASN A 67 -12.83 -12.17 14.66
C ASN A 67 -12.85 -13.44 15.54
N ASN A 68 -11.69 -13.99 15.81
CA ASN A 68 -11.48 -15.18 16.64
C ASN A 68 -10.86 -14.84 18.01
N LEU A 69 -10.79 -13.56 18.37
CA LEU A 69 -10.32 -13.09 19.67
C LEU A 69 -11.48 -13.04 20.66
N ASP A 70 -11.25 -13.40 21.88
CA ASP A 70 -12.24 -13.21 22.94
C ASP A 70 -12.20 -11.78 23.51
N PHE A 71 -13.19 -11.45 24.35
CA PHE A 71 -13.29 -10.11 24.93
C PHE A 71 -12.10 -9.79 25.87
N ALA A 72 -11.54 -10.81 26.54
CA ALA A 72 -10.39 -10.64 27.42
C ALA A 72 -9.13 -10.30 26.61
N ASP A 73 -8.91 -10.97 25.47
CA ASP A 73 -7.81 -10.68 24.56
C ASP A 73 -7.87 -9.23 24.06
N LEU A 74 -9.05 -8.81 23.62
CA LEU A 74 -9.26 -7.46 23.10
C LEU A 74 -9.08 -6.39 24.16
N THR A 75 -9.53 -6.66 25.39
CA THR A 75 -9.32 -5.77 26.53
C THR A 75 -7.83 -5.67 26.88
N ASN A 76 -7.10 -6.78 26.87
CA ASN A 76 -5.66 -6.80 27.12
C ASN A 76 -4.88 -6.03 26.06
N ILE A 77 -5.27 -6.16 24.77
CA ILE A 77 -4.69 -5.38 23.68
C ILE A 77 -4.98 -3.88 23.87
N ALA A 78 -6.21 -3.51 24.20
CA ALA A 78 -6.60 -2.12 24.42
C ALA A 78 -5.85 -1.48 25.60
N LEU A 79 -5.70 -2.19 26.73
CA LEU A 79 -4.93 -1.74 27.89
C LEU A 79 -3.43 -1.61 27.59
N SER A 80 -2.93 -2.39 26.64
CA SER A 80 -1.52 -2.39 26.23
C SER A 80 -1.25 -1.53 25.01
N ILE A 81 -2.23 -0.80 24.49
CA ILE A 81 -2.13 -0.07 23.20
C ILE A 81 -0.93 0.89 23.15
N THR A 82 -0.56 1.48 24.28
CA THR A 82 0.59 2.39 24.36
C THR A 82 1.94 1.71 24.15
N LYS A 83 2.01 0.39 24.32
CA LYS A 83 3.23 -0.43 24.13
C LYS A 83 3.43 -0.80 22.66
N TYR A 84 2.38 -0.73 21.85
CA TYR A 84 2.45 -1.03 20.43
C TYR A 84 2.81 0.21 19.62
N HIS A 85 3.44 -0.01 18.50
CA HIS A 85 3.69 1.00 17.47
C HIS A 85 3.50 0.36 16.10
N ILE A 86 3.06 1.16 15.16
CA ILE A 86 3.05 0.75 13.75
C ILE A 86 4.48 0.92 13.25
N GLY A 87 5.11 -0.18 12.84
CA GLY A 87 6.43 -0.18 12.24
C GLY A 87 6.39 0.30 10.78
N GLU A 88 7.42 -0.04 10.05
CA GLU A 88 7.48 0.23 8.61
C GLU A 88 6.32 -0.47 7.89
N THR A 89 5.86 0.13 6.82
CA THR A 89 4.77 -0.42 6.00
C THR A 89 5.23 -0.64 4.57
N MET A 90 4.79 -1.73 3.96
CA MET A 90 5.13 -2.08 2.59
C MET A 90 3.88 -2.49 1.81
N GLY A 91 3.83 -2.16 0.52
CA GLY A 91 2.83 -2.68 -0.39
C GLY A 91 3.32 -3.94 -1.09
N PHE A 92 2.47 -4.96 -1.23
CA PHE A 92 2.77 -6.16 -2.00
C PHE A 92 1.85 -6.26 -3.22
N PRO A 93 2.37 -6.57 -4.42
CA PRO A 93 3.78 -6.67 -4.77
C PRO A 93 4.48 -5.30 -4.74
N SER A 94 5.75 -5.27 -4.29
CA SER A 94 6.57 -4.05 -4.23
C SER A 94 7.08 -3.67 -5.62
N ALA A 95 7.67 -4.62 -6.34
CA ALA A 95 8.05 -4.49 -7.74
C ALA A 95 6.92 -5.02 -8.63
N ARG A 96 6.31 -4.14 -9.41
CA ARG A 96 5.10 -4.45 -10.16
C ARG A 96 5.03 -3.73 -11.50
N GLY A 97 4.32 -4.36 -12.44
CA GLY A 97 3.87 -3.75 -13.68
C GLY A 97 2.35 -3.80 -13.78
N GLU A 98 1.81 -3.16 -14.78
CA GLU A 98 0.38 -3.18 -15.10
C GLU A 98 0.17 -3.77 -16.49
N ALA A 99 -0.79 -4.66 -16.61
CA ALA A 99 -1.18 -5.24 -17.90
C ALA A 99 -2.70 -5.34 -18.00
N ASN A 100 -3.21 -5.11 -19.21
CA ASN A 100 -4.60 -5.38 -19.53
C ASN A 100 -4.73 -6.85 -19.97
N MET A 101 -5.38 -7.66 -19.15
CA MET A 101 -5.55 -9.11 -19.35
C MET A 101 -6.89 -9.45 -20.04
N GLY A 102 -7.30 -8.62 -20.99
CA GLY A 102 -8.53 -8.86 -21.77
C GLY A 102 -9.78 -8.85 -20.90
N SER A 103 -10.51 -9.97 -20.81
CA SER A 103 -11.74 -10.08 -20.03
C SER A 103 -11.54 -9.84 -18.52
N LYS A 104 -10.31 -9.97 -18.00
CA LYS A 104 -9.98 -9.69 -16.60
C LYS A 104 -9.70 -8.19 -16.33
N GLY A 105 -9.58 -7.39 -17.39
CA GLY A 105 -9.28 -5.95 -17.28
C GLY A 105 -7.84 -5.65 -16.88
N ALA A 106 -7.64 -4.46 -16.32
CA ALA A 106 -6.33 -4.03 -15.82
C ALA A 106 -5.94 -4.82 -14.56
N CYS A 107 -4.81 -5.49 -14.63
CA CYS A 107 -4.25 -6.31 -13.55
C CYS A 107 -2.88 -5.78 -13.13
N VAL A 108 -2.61 -5.85 -11.83
CA VAL A 108 -1.28 -5.62 -11.26
C VAL A 108 -0.50 -6.91 -11.30
N ILE A 109 0.66 -6.87 -11.93
CA ILE A 109 1.49 -8.04 -12.17
C ILE A 109 2.79 -7.91 -11.35
N PRO A 110 3.11 -8.88 -10.47
CA PRO A 110 4.40 -8.88 -9.79
C PRO A 110 5.55 -9.09 -10.78
N GLN A 111 6.58 -8.29 -10.69
CA GLN A 111 7.77 -8.37 -11.55
C GLN A 111 9.05 -8.64 -10.71
N THR A 112 9.41 -9.86 -10.42
CA THR A 112 8.68 -11.12 -10.57
C THR A 112 8.00 -11.52 -9.26
N LEU A 113 7.15 -12.55 -9.24
CA LEU A 113 6.59 -13.03 -7.97
C LEU A 113 7.69 -13.54 -7.04
N GLU A 114 8.66 -14.24 -7.60
CA GLU A 114 9.79 -14.81 -6.85
C GLU A 114 10.57 -13.74 -6.08
N SER A 115 10.99 -12.67 -6.75
CA SER A 115 11.72 -11.57 -6.11
C SER A 115 10.86 -10.81 -5.09
N ASN A 116 9.58 -10.60 -5.38
CA ASN A 116 8.67 -9.96 -4.45
C ASN A 116 8.45 -10.78 -3.17
N VAL A 117 8.38 -12.12 -3.28
CA VAL A 117 8.25 -12.99 -2.11
C VAL A 117 9.52 -12.98 -1.26
N SER A 118 10.71 -12.95 -1.88
CA SER A 118 11.97 -12.81 -1.14
C SER A 118 12.03 -11.47 -0.39
N GLU A 119 11.67 -10.37 -1.04
CA GLU A 119 11.62 -9.05 -0.41
C GLU A 119 10.61 -9.00 0.74
N LEU A 120 9.45 -9.64 0.58
CA LEU A 120 8.44 -9.75 1.64
C LEU A 120 8.97 -10.52 2.86
N HIS A 121 9.73 -11.60 2.65
CA HIS A 121 10.35 -12.35 3.74
C HIS A 121 11.39 -11.53 4.48
N THR A 122 12.25 -10.81 3.74
CA THR A 122 13.20 -9.87 4.34
C THR A 122 12.48 -8.81 5.18
N PHE A 123 11.41 -8.22 4.63
CA PHE A 123 10.66 -7.19 5.33
C PHE A 123 9.97 -7.69 6.61
N LEU A 124 9.35 -8.88 6.57
CA LEU A 124 8.55 -9.39 7.70
C LEU A 124 9.42 -10.08 8.77
N PHE A 125 10.50 -10.73 8.37
CA PHE A 125 11.26 -11.64 9.23
C PHE A 125 12.75 -11.28 9.33
N GLY A 126 13.23 -10.29 8.57
CA GLY A 126 14.66 -9.97 8.47
C GLY A 126 15.48 -11.07 7.78
N ASP A 127 14.83 -11.98 7.06
CA ASP A 127 15.47 -13.11 6.41
C ASP A 127 15.93 -12.74 4.99
N GLU A 128 17.15 -12.23 4.90
CA GLU A 128 17.78 -11.88 3.62
C GLU A 128 18.22 -13.11 2.81
N ALA A 129 18.34 -14.27 3.46
CA ALA A 129 18.76 -15.51 2.83
C ALA A 129 17.59 -16.38 2.34
N TYR A 130 16.36 -15.89 2.46
CA TYR A 130 15.19 -16.65 2.05
C TYR A 130 15.24 -17.02 0.56
N THR A 131 15.04 -18.29 0.30
CA THR A 131 14.94 -18.81 -1.06
C THR A 131 13.50 -19.26 -1.34
N PRO A 132 12.83 -18.70 -2.37
CA PRO A 132 11.47 -19.07 -2.72
C PRO A 132 11.34 -20.57 -3.01
N THR A 133 10.23 -21.14 -2.58
CA THR A 133 9.91 -22.56 -2.82
C THR A 133 9.71 -22.84 -4.32
N ASP A 134 9.83 -24.09 -4.71
CA ASP A 134 9.60 -24.49 -6.12
C ASP A 134 8.18 -24.15 -6.59
N THR A 135 7.20 -24.20 -5.70
CA THR A 135 5.82 -23.76 -6.00
C THR A 135 5.79 -22.28 -6.36
N VAL A 136 6.46 -21.43 -5.59
CA VAL A 136 6.53 -19.97 -5.88
C VAL A 136 7.23 -19.74 -7.22
N LYS A 137 8.33 -20.43 -7.50
CA LYS A 137 9.06 -20.34 -8.78
C LYS A 137 8.20 -20.75 -9.96
N GLN A 138 7.47 -21.85 -9.85
CA GLN A 138 6.55 -22.32 -10.90
C GLN A 138 5.43 -21.32 -11.18
N ILE A 139 4.82 -20.76 -10.13
CA ILE A 139 3.78 -19.74 -10.27
C ILE A 139 4.38 -18.46 -10.88
N SER A 140 5.58 -18.05 -10.44
CA SER A 140 6.29 -16.91 -11.00
C SER A 140 6.54 -17.06 -12.50
N ALA A 141 7.05 -18.22 -12.92
CA ALA A 141 7.29 -18.55 -14.32
C ALA A 141 5.97 -18.53 -15.14
N LYS A 142 4.89 -19.07 -14.57
CA LYS A 142 3.57 -19.04 -15.22
C LYS A 142 3.06 -17.61 -15.39
N ILE A 143 3.14 -16.77 -14.38
CA ILE A 143 2.74 -15.36 -14.46
C ILE A 143 3.55 -14.64 -15.55
N ALA A 144 4.88 -14.84 -15.57
CA ALA A 144 5.75 -14.26 -16.57
C ALA A 144 5.37 -14.70 -18.00
N SER A 145 5.08 -15.99 -18.18
CA SER A 145 4.61 -16.53 -19.46
C SER A 145 3.28 -15.97 -19.92
N ASP A 146 2.32 -15.85 -19.00
CA ASP A 146 0.96 -15.38 -19.31
C ASP A 146 0.92 -13.85 -19.59
N THR A 147 1.88 -13.09 -19.05
CA THR A 147 1.88 -11.62 -19.11
C THR A 147 2.98 -11.04 -19.99
N GLY A 148 4.00 -11.82 -20.35
CA GLY A 148 5.21 -11.35 -21.04
C GLY A 148 6.18 -10.57 -20.14
N MET A 149 5.94 -10.50 -18.83
CA MET A 149 6.76 -9.75 -17.87
C MET A 149 7.80 -10.65 -17.20
N TYR A 150 8.89 -10.94 -17.90
CA TYR A 150 9.95 -11.85 -17.44
C TYR A 150 11.01 -11.19 -16.57
N SER A 151 11.21 -9.88 -16.68
CA SER A 151 12.27 -9.17 -15.98
C SER A 151 11.85 -8.75 -14.59
N GLN A 152 12.81 -8.79 -13.67
CA GLN A 152 12.65 -8.25 -12.33
C GLN A 152 12.42 -6.71 -12.43
N GLY A 153 11.35 -6.24 -11.83
CA GLY A 153 11.05 -4.82 -11.71
C GLY A 153 11.82 -4.18 -10.54
N LYS A 154 11.76 -2.86 -10.49
CA LYS A 154 12.22 -2.10 -9.31
C LYS A 154 11.10 -2.03 -8.29
N SER A 155 11.45 -2.16 -7.01
CA SER A 155 10.53 -1.89 -5.92
C SER A 155 10.04 -0.43 -6.02
N ILE A 156 8.72 -0.27 -5.99
CA ILE A 156 8.07 1.04 -5.97
C ILE A 156 7.71 1.29 -4.51
N GLY A 157 8.50 2.09 -3.82
CA GLY A 157 8.25 2.45 -2.43
C GLY A 157 6.88 3.11 -2.20
N HIS A 158 6.79 3.99 -1.24
CA HIS A 158 5.56 4.76 -0.98
C HIS A 158 5.23 5.68 -2.16
N VAL A 159 3.97 5.71 -2.56
CA VAL A 159 3.46 6.57 -3.64
C VAL A 159 2.92 7.86 -3.02
N SER A 160 3.14 9.00 -3.67
CA SER A 160 2.57 10.26 -3.22
C SER A 160 1.04 10.18 -3.11
N THR A 161 0.52 10.71 -2.02
CA THR A 161 -0.93 10.86 -1.79
C THR A 161 -1.46 12.22 -2.20
N GLU A 162 -0.58 13.10 -2.69
CA GLU A 162 -0.96 14.38 -3.27
C GLU A 162 -1.59 14.09 -4.64
N GLY A 163 -2.90 14.31 -4.72
CA GLY A 163 -3.66 14.08 -5.96
C GLY A 163 -3.15 14.97 -7.09
N TYR A 164 -3.34 14.52 -8.33
CA TYR A 164 -3.09 15.34 -9.51
C TYR A 164 -4.00 16.56 -9.50
N LEU A 165 -3.44 17.72 -9.24
CA LEU A 165 -4.12 18.99 -9.45
C LEU A 165 -4.02 19.33 -10.94
N PRO A 166 -5.13 19.61 -11.66
CA PRO A 166 -5.13 19.83 -13.12
C PRO A 166 -4.29 21.03 -13.60
N ASN A 167 -3.67 21.78 -12.71
CA ASN A 167 -2.89 22.99 -13.02
C ASN A 167 -1.38 22.85 -12.85
N ASP A 168 -0.85 21.68 -12.49
CA ASP A 168 0.59 21.47 -12.52
C ASP A 168 1.05 20.97 -13.90
N SER A 169 0.94 21.86 -14.89
CA SER A 169 1.64 21.72 -16.17
C SER A 169 3.11 22.13 -16.02
N SER A 170 3.86 21.48 -15.13
CA SER A 170 5.30 21.64 -15.07
C SER A 170 6.01 20.31 -14.82
N SER A 171 6.60 19.84 -15.90
CA SER A 171 7.77 18.96 -15.94
C SER A 171 7.66 17.54 -15.42
N SER A 172 7.24 16.63 -16.27
CA SER A 172 7.89 15.33 -16.34
C SER A 172 8.48 15.16 -17.75
N ASN A 173 9.57 15.84 -17.99
CA ASN A 173 10.42 15.60 -19.14
C ASN A 173 11.31 14.40 -18.81
N SER A 174 10.82 13.19 -19.02
CA SER A 174 11.69 12.02 -19.09
C SER A 174 12.33 12.02 -20.46
N SER A 175 13.52 12.61 -20.53
CA SER A 175 14.42 12.57 -21.69
C SER A 175 14.74 11.13 -22.04
N GLY A 176 14.08 10.62 -23.08
CA GLY A 176 14.52 9.45 -23.81
C GLY A 176 15.82 9.79 -24.54
N SER A 177 16.93 9.28 -24.06
CA SER A 177 18.21 9.29 -24.75
C SER A 177 18.11 8.42 -25.99
N LYS A 178 18.02 9.06 -27.16
CA LYS A 178 18.31 8.42 -28.45
C LYS A 178 19.81 8.51 -28.66
N ASN A 179 20.50 7.40 -28.48
CA ASN A 179 21.81 7.21 -29.07
C ASN A 179 21.64 6.96 -30.56
N THR A 180 22.01 7.92 -31.36
CA THR A 180 22.33 7.76 -32.79
C THR A 180 23.84 7.75 -32.92
N GLU A 181 24.41 6.56 -33.06
CA GLU A 181 25.73 6.43 -33.66
C GLU A 181 25.63 6.78 -35.12
N THR A 182 26.41 7.76 -35.53
CA THR A 182 26.71 8.01 -36.96
C THR A 182 28.19 7.77 -37.14
N THR A 183 28.51 6.66 -37.76
CA THR A 183 29.82 6.38 -38.38
C THR A 183 29.90 7.15 -39.68
N ALA A 184 30.97 7.91 -39.90
CA ALA A 184 31.42 8.31 -41.22
C ALA A 184 32.91 8.55 -41.24
N ALA A 185 33.54 7.77 -42.12
CA ALA A 185 34.79 7.99 -42.86
C ALA A 185 36.01 8.55 -42.14
#